data_a6979e0944a485cdee9b25edbfda0fd4
#
_entry.id   a6979e0944a485cdee9b25edbfda0fd4
#
_cell.length_a   1.000
_cell.length_b   1.000
_cell.length_c   1.000
_cell.angle_alpha   90.00
_cell.angle_beta   90.00
_cell.angle_gamma   90.00
#
_symmetry.space_group_name_H-M   'P 1'
#
loop_
_entity.id
_entity.type
_entity.pdbx_description
1 polymer ?
#
loop_
_entity_poly.entity_id
_entity_poly.type
_entity_poly.pdbx_seq_one_letter_code
_entity_poly.pdbx_strand_id
1 'polypeptide(L)'
;MNMLPSLRRYGQSVWINGFERGWISRGELQQYIEEDGLRGVRSNFQSLQVAIEGHQYDRDFSILAQQGMSRNARSDYDYLIVRDLQLAADLLKQVHSQTQGCNGYVQIDLPPDALLSPQTAITAAQNIWQSVGWSNLLLRMPATQLLLPVIEHLIGNRINVNATLVFSPSMYEQVFDSYKRGLESLIQQGKPMSDVVCFTSVPIGRLDRVISPLITDTETSLSVMQAKLLYQHYRNLCQSVDEAFPLEIRWQSLAEGVKPLRLVWDCTDIPPESAWRYIPTLVAPETVMMLEPSTLLKYREVSLLPMRLTDDEQAEQHVTNGLSEISLDERVDQLVHEEMARSLDVFQQLLDTIEHKRRR
;
A
#
# COMPACT_ATOMS: atom_id res chain seq x y z
N MET A 1 -25.26 -11.20 -4.86
CA MET A 1 -24.43 -10.65 -5.97
C MET A 1 -23.12 -10.24 -5.31
N ASN A 2 -21.98 -10.78 -5.73
CA ASN A 2 -20.68 -10.46 -5.11
C ASN A 2 -20.44 -8.95 -5.20
N MET A 3 -20.23 -8.27 -4.06
CA MET A 3 -20.04 -6.82 -4.01
C MET A 3 -18.69 -6.39 -4.63
N LEU A 4 -17.67 -7.23 -4.52
CA LEU A 4 -16.31 -6.88 -4.89
C LEU A 4 -16.16 -6.52 -6.38
N PRO A 5 -16.72 -7.29 -7.35
CA PRO A 5 -16.74 -6.88 -8.74
C PRO A 5 -17.57 -5.62 -8.98
N SER A 6 -18.55 -5.30 -8.10
CA SER A 6 -19.35 -4.09 -8.26
C SER A 6 -18.59 -2.83 -7.92
N LEU A 7 -17.63 -2.85 -6.98
CA LEU A 7 -16.76 -1.71 -6.67
C LEU A 7 -15.99 -1.21 -7.90
N ARG A 8 -15.63 -2.13 -8.78
CA ARG A 8 -14.99 -1.79 -10.06
C ARG A 8 -15.88 -0.91 -10.98
N ARG A 9 -17.21 -1.06 -10.92
CA ARG A 9 -18.15 -0.21 -11.67
C ARG A 9 -18.16 1.23 -11.16
N TYR A 10 -17.72 1.42 -9.91
CA TYR A 10 -17.53 2.75 -9.31
C TYR A 10 -16.10 3.26 -9.46
N GLY A 11 -15.26 2.58 -10.26
CA GLY A 11 -13.87 2.98 -10.50
C GLY A 11 -12.90 2.67 -9.35
N GLN A 12 -13.34 1.90 -8.34
CA GLN A 12 -12.48 1.49 -7.22
C GLN A 12 -11.94 0.09 -7.41
N SER A 13 -10.66 -0.12 -7.08
CA SER A 13 -9.98 -1.41 -7.14
C SER A 13 -9.93 -2.07 -5.77
N VAL A 14 -10.03 -3.40 -5.71
CA VAL A 14 -9.88 -4.17 -4.46
C VAL A 14 -8.54 -4.88 -4.49
N TRP A 15 -7.77 -4.68 -3.43
CA TRP A 15 -6.51 -5.37 -3.16
C TRP A 15 -6.62 -6.13 -1.83
N ILE A 16 -5.79 -7.15 -1.66
CA ILE A 16 -5.81 -8.00 -0.46
C ILE A 16 -4.46 -7.98 0.24
N ASN A 17 -4.49 -8.02 1.57
CA ASN A 17 -3.31 -8.11 2.42
C ASN A 17 -2.99 -9.56 2.75
N GLY A 18 -1.72 -9.88 2.98
CA GLY A 18 -1.28 -11.12 3.59
C GLY A 18 -1.32 -12.35 2.69
N PHE A 19 -1.03 -12.20 1.38
CA PHE A 19 -0.86 -13.39 0.55
C PHE A 19 0.35 -14.24 1.00
N GLU A 20 0.24 -15.53 0.83
CA GLU A 20 1.25 -16.51 1.18
C GLU A 20 1.48 -17.53 0.03
N ARG A 21 2.59 -18.23 0.09
CA ARG A 21 2.96 -19.27 -0.87
C ARG A 21 1.84 -20.29 -1.12
N GLY A 22 1.12 -20.66 -0.06
CA GLY A 22 0.03 -21.62 -0.13
C GLY A 22 -1.09 -21.20 -1.08
N TRP A 23 -1.43 -19.92 -1.13
CA TRP A 23 -2.47 -19.42 -2.04
C TRP A 23 -2.05 -19.52 -3.51
N ILE A 24 -0.76 -19.32 -3.78
CA ILE A 24 -0.22 -19.45 -5.13
C ILE A 24 -0.21 -20.93 -5.55
N SER A 25 0.31 -21.81 -4.68
CA SER A 25 0.46 -23.24 -4.99
C SER A 25 -0.87 -24.00 -5.10
N ARG A 26 -1.93 -23.57 -4.38
CA ARG A 26 -3.28 -24.15 -4.47
C ARG A 26 -4.17 -23.48 -5.51
N GLY A 27 -3.68 -22.43 -6.19
CA GLY A 27 -4.45 -21.69 -7.20
C GLY A 27 -5.47 -20.71 -6.62
N GLU A 28 -5.49 -20.49 -5.31
CA GLU A 28 -6.44 -19.59 -4.64
C GLU A 28 -6.25 -18.14 -5.08
N LEU A 29 -5.01 -17.69 -5.24
CA LEU A 29 -4.72 -16.33 -5.71
C LEU A 29 -5.26 -16.11 -7.12
N GLN A 30 -5.13 -17.09 -8.01
CA GLN A 30 -5.70 -17.04 -9.35
C GLN A 30 -7.22 -16.95 -9.30
N GLN A 31 -7.87 -17.73 -8.43
CA GLN A 31 -9.32 -17.70 -8.24
C GLN A 31 -9.79 -16.32 -7.75
N TYR A 32 -9.12 -15.69 -6.77
CA TYR A 32 -9.43 -14.33 -6.32
C TYR A 32 -9.34 -13.31 -7.46
N ILE A 33 -8.34 -13.43 -8.34
CA ILE A 33 -8.16 -12.55 -9.49
C ILE A 33 -9.32 -12.69 -10.48
N GLU A 34 -9.73 -13.93 -10.78
CA GLU A 34 -10.73 -14.23 -11.82
C GLU A 34 -12.16 -14.05 -11.32
N GLU A 35 -12.50 -14.58 -10.14
CA GLU A 35 -13.87 -14.61 -9.64
C GLU A 35 -14.23 -13.36 -8.81
N ASP A 36 -13.32 -12.89 -7.94
CA ASP A 36 -13.58 -11.74 -7.09
C ASP A 36 -13.11 -10.42 -7.70
N GLY A 37 -12.43 -10.49 -8.83
CA GLY A 37 -11.93 -9.29 -9.51
C GLY A 37 -10.80 -8.62 -8.75
N LEU A 38 -10.01 -9.38 -7.99
CA LEU A 38 -8.83 -8.88 -7.26
C LEU A 38 -7.85 -8.19 -8.21
N ARG A 39 -7.30 -7.04 -7.79
CA ARG A 39 -6.47 -6.18 -8.64
C ARG A 39 -5.08 -5.92 -8.09
N GLY A 40 -4.73 -6.47 -6.92
CA GLY A 40 -3.41 -6.38 -6.32
C GLY A 40 -3.35 -7.13 -5.01
N VAL A 41 -2.13 -7.40 -4.56
CA VAL A 41 -1.87 -8.11 -3.30
C VAL A 41 -0.72 -7.45 -2.55
N ARG A 42 -0.73 -7.60 -1.22
CA ARG A 42 0.37 -7.20 -0.35
C ARG A 42 0.86 -8.40 0.46
N SER A 43 2.17 -8.63 0.45
CA SER A 43 2.81 -9.50 1.44
C SER A 43 2.92 -8.77 2.78
N ASN A 44 2.78 -9.49 3.89
CA ASN A 44 3.10 -8.95 5.20
C ASN A 44 3.91 -9.95 6.04
N PHE A 45 4.63 -9.43 7.03
CA PHE A 45 5.55 -10.24 7.84
C PHE A 45 4.85 -11.31 8.68
N GLN A 46 3.66 -10.99 9.22
CA GLN A 46 2.89 -11.93 10.06
C GLN A 46 2.38 -13.13 9.25
N SER A 47 1.81 -12.89 8.07
CA SER A 47 1.34 -13.97 7.20
C SER A 47 2.48 -14.87 6.75
N LEU A 48 3.64 -14.27 6.42
CA LEU A 48 4.84 -15.03 6.07
C LEU A 48 5.34 -15.87 7.26
N GLN A 49 5.35 -15.31 8.47
CA GLN A 49 5.73 -16.03 9.69
C GLN A 49 4.84 -17.26 9.91
N VAL A 50 3.52 -17.07 9.88
CA VAL A 50 2.53 -18.16 10.04
C VAL A 50 2.71 -19.24 8.96
N ALA A 51 2.96 -18.84 7.72
CA ALA A 51 3.18 -19.77 6.63
C ALA A 51 4.48 -20.59 6.78
N ILE A 52 5.54 -19.99 7.32
CA ILE A 52 6.80 -20.68 7.65
C ILE A 52 6.59 -21.68 8.80
N GLU A 53 5.90 -21.29 9.86
CA GLU A 53 5.53 -22.16 10.97
C GLU A 53 4.65 -23.32 10.49
N GLY A 54 3.75 -23.07 9.55
CA GLY A 54 2.85 -24.03 8.90
C GLY A 54 3.49 -24.93 7.84
N HIS A 55 4.82 -25.02 7.79
CA HIS A 55 5.58 -25.91 6.89
C HIS A 55 5.48 -25.63 5.38
N GLN A 56 4.96 -24.49 4.96
CA GLN A 56 4.80 -24.18 3.53
C GLN A 56 6.15 -23.94 2.82
N TYR A 57 7.21 -23.68 3.57
CA TYR A 57 8.56 -23.34 3.07
C TYR A 57 9.62 -24.42 3.37
N ASP A 58 9.25 -25.59 3.90
CA ASP A 58 10.21 -26.64 4.28
C ASP A 58 11.08 -27.08 3.10
N ARG A 59 10.48 -27.16 1.91
CA ARG A 59 11.23 -27.48 0.68
C ARG A 59 12.23 -26.38 0.32
N ASP A 60 11.88 -25.12 0.50
CA ASP A 60 12.77 -23.99 0.21
C ASP A 60 13.96 -23.97 1.16
N PHE A 61 13.73 -24.19 2.46
CA PHE A 61 14.82 -24.36 3.43
C PHE A 61 15.74 -25.53 3.11
N SER A 62 15.19 -26.66 2.67
CA SER A 62 15.98 -27.82 2.22
C SER A 62 16.85 -27.47 1.00
N ILE A 63 16.31 -26.72 0.05
CA ILE A 63 17.07 -26.25 -1.13
C ILE A 63 18.19 -25.30 -0.72
N LEU A 64 17.89 -24.33 0.14
CA LEU A 64 18.88 -23.35 0.63
C LEU A 64 20.04 -24.05 1.36
N ALA A 65 19.73 -25.04 2.21
CA ALA A 65 20.74 -25.82 2.91
C ALA A 65 21.61 -26.66 1.95
N GLN A 66 20.99 -27.39 1.01
CA GLN A 66 21.69 -28.23 0.04
C GLN A 66 22.62 -27.44 -0.90
N GLN A 67 22.21 -26.23 -1.25
CA GLN A 67 22.98 -25.34 -2.14
C GLN A 67 24.02 -24.50 -1.39
N GLY A 68 24.09 -24.58 -0.07
CA GLY A 68 24.96 -23.77 0.76
C GLY A 68 24.63 -22.26 0.70
N MET A 69 23.38 -21.93 0.37
CA MET A 69 22.92 -20.55 0.22
C MET A 69 22.39 -19.95 1.53
N SER A 70 21.99 -20.81 2.50
CA SER A 70 21.51 -20.39 3.81
C SER A 70 22.66 -19.86 4.67
N ARG A 71 22.85 -18.54 4.69
CA ARG A 71 23.92 -17.87 5.46
C ARG A 71 23.44 -17.40 6.83
N ASN A 72 22.28 -16.77 6.87
CA ASN A 72 21.62 -16.25 8.07
C ASN A 72 20.12 -16.06 7.78
N ALA A 73 19.33 -15.81 8.84
CA ALA A 73 17.88 -15.62 8.71
C ALA A 73 17.49 -14.51 7.71
N ARG A 74 18.29 -13.45 7.63
CA ARG A 74 18.04 -12.34 6.70
C ARG A 74 18.22 -12.77 5.24
N SER A 75 19.29 -13.47 4.90
CA SER A 75 19.49 -13.97 3.55
C SER A 75 18.42 -14.98 3.12
N ASP A 76 17.96 -15.78 4.07
CA ASP A 76 16.90 -16.76 3.82
C ASP A 76 15.54 -16.05 3.63
N TYR A 77 15.23 -15.03 4.45
CA TYR A 77 14.09 -14.15 4.24
C TYR A 77 14.10 -13.54 2.83
N ASP A 78 15.21 -12.92 2.43
CA ASP A 78 15.34 -12.27 1.13
C ASP A 78 15.09 -13.25 -0.02
N TYR A 79 15.60 -14.47 0.07
CA TYR A 79 15.35 -15.53 -0.91
C TYR A 79 13.87 -15.93 -0.98
N LEU A 80 13.25 -16.20 0.17
CA LEU A 80 11.86 -16.65 0.25
C LEU A 80 10.91 -15.61 -0.31
N ILE A 81 11.08 -14.36 0.13
CA ILE A 81 10.16 -13.27 -0.26
C ILE A 81 10.31 -12.87 -1.73
N VAL A 82 11.53 -12.82 -2.25
CA VAL A 82 11.75 -12.52 -3.68
C VAL A 82 11.03 -13.54 -4.55
N ARG A 83 11.12 -14.81 -4.22
CA ARG A 83 10.45 -15.89 -4.97
C ARG A 83 8.93 -15.78 -4.92
N ASP A 84 8.35 -15.45 -3.75
CA ASP A 84 6.91 -15.26 -3.61
C ASP A 84 6.42 -14.05 -4.40
N LEU A 85 7.16 -12.96 -4.33
CA LEU A 85 6.86 -11.74 -5.09
C LEU A 85 6.90 -12.01 -6.60
N GLN A 86 7.88 -12.75 -7.09
CA GLN A 86 7.99 -13.14 -8.50
C GLN A 86 6.77 -13.95 -8.96
N LEU A 87 6.39 -14.97 -8.20
CA LEU A 87 5.23 -15.82 -8.50
C LEU A 87 3.92 -15.04 -8.51
N ALA A 88 3.71 -14.19 -7.50
CA ALA A 88 2.51 -13.36 -7.42
C ALA A 88 2.47 -12.27 -8.51
N ALA A 89 3.62 -11.67 -8.84
CA ALA A 89 3.74 -10.69 -9.91
C ALA A 89 3.41 -11.28 -11.28
N ASP A 90 3.83 -12.52 -11.53
CA ASP A 90 3.52 -13.23 -12.76
C ASP A 90 2.01 -13.49 -12.90
N LEU A 91 1.33 -13.93 -11.84
CA LEU A 91 -0.13 -14.11 -11.82
C LEU A 91 -0.89 -12.80 -12.08
N LEU A 92 -0.40 -11.68 -11.57
CA LEU A 92 -1.03 -10.37 -11.73
C LEU A 92 -0.62 -9.62 -13.01
N LYS A 93 0.33 -10.13 -13.78
CA LYS A 93 0.87 -9.51 -15.00
C LYS A 93 -0.22 -9.20 -16.03
N GLN A 94 -1.17 -10.13 -16.22
CA GLN A 94 -2.27 -9.92 -17.15
C GLN A 94 -3.16 -8.76 -16.70
N VAL A 95 -3.47 -8.67 -15.41
CA VAL A 95 -4.22 -7.54 -14.83
C VAL A 95 -3.47 -6.22 -15.06
N HIS A 96 -2.15 -6.22 -14.80
CA HIS A 96 -1.31 -5.05 -15.00
C HIS A 96 -1.32 -4.57 -16.45
N SER A 97 -1.14 -5.48 -17.39
CA SER A 97 -1.13 -5.19 -18.82
C SER A 97 -2.49 -4.67 -19.30
N GLN A 98 -3.59 -5.36 -18.96
CA GLN A 98 -4.95 -4.99 -19.35
C GLN A 98 -5.41 -3.64 -18.76
N THR A 99 -4.86 -3.25 -17.63
CA THR A 99 -5.18 -1.96 -16.99
C THR A 99 -4.15 -0.88 -17.30
N GLN A 100 -3.24 -1.12 -18.25
CA GLN A 100 -2.17 -0.19 -18.63
C GLN A 100 -1.36 0.30 -17.42
N GLY A 101 -1.08 -0.61 -16.47
CA GLY A 101 -0.34 -0.32 -15.25
C GLY A 101 -1.13 0.48 -14.20
N CYS A 102 -2.44 0.59 -14.30
CA CYS A 102 -3.26 1.15 -13.21
C CYS A 102 -3.48 0.17 -12.06
N ASN A 103 -3.37 -1.14 -12.30
CA ASN A 103 -3.57 -2.20 -11.31
C ASN A 103 -2.61 -3.37 -11.58
N GLY A 104 -2.80 -4.49 -10.87
CA GLY A 104 -2.02 -5.71 -11.07
C GLY A 104 -0.69 -5.68 -10.32
N TYR A 105 -0.62 -4.97 -9.20
CA TYR A 105 0.60 -4.84 -8.40
C TYR A 105 0.70 -5.88 -7.30
N VAL A 106 1.94 -6.30 -7.07
CA VAL A 106 2.37 -7.02 -5.86
C VAL A 106 3.13 -6.06 -4.98
N GLN A 107 2.71 -5.93 -3.74
CA GLN A 107 3.29 -4.98 -2.80
C GLN A 107 4.03 -5.68 -1.67
N ILE A 108 5.16 -5.10 -1.25
CA ILE A 108 5.93 -5.50 -0.08
C ILE A 108 6.32 -4.29 0.75
N ASP A 109 6.23 -4.44 2.08
CA ASP A 109 6.82 -3.49 3.02
C ASP A 109 8.35 -3.63 2.98
N LEU A 110 9.06 -2.51 2.85
CA LEU A 110 10.50 -2.52 3.03
C LEU A 110 10.85 -2.98 4.44
N PRO A 111 11.93 -3.77 4.61
CA PRO A 111 12.35 -4.22 5.91
C PRO A 111 12.55 -3.03 6.87
N PRO A 112 11.91 -3.04 8.06
CA PRO A 112 11.89 -1.87 8.95
C PRO A 112 13.26 -1.45 9.45
N ASP A 113 14.19 -2.38 9.62
CA ASP A 113 15.58 -2.11 9.99
C ASP A 113 16.32 -1.30 8.91
N ALA A 114 15.94 -1.43 7.65
CA ALA A 114 16.50 -0.64 6.55
C ALA A 114 15.98 0.80 6.52
N LEU A 115 14.84 1.08 7.17
CA LEU A 115 14.20 2.40 7.17
C LEU A 115 14.80 3.38 8.19
N LEU A 116 15.82 2.97 8.94
CA LEU A 116 16.48 3.80 9.95
C LEU A 116 17.36 4.91 9.35
N SER A 117 17.72 4.81 8.08
CA SER A 117 18.41 5.87 7.34
C SER A 117 18.00 5.89 5.86
N PRO A 118 18.06 7.06 5.19
CA PRO A 118 17.77 7.15 3.76
C PRO A 118 18.65 6.23 2.91
N GLN A 119 19.93 6.13 3.23
CA GLN A 119 20.87 5.32 2.45
C GLN A 119 20.58 3.83 2.53
N THR A 120 20.28 3.32 3.72
CA THR A 120 19.92 1.90 3.91
C THR A 120 18.57 1.57 3.25
N ALA A 121 17.60 2.50 3.32
CA ALA A 121 16.32 2.35 2.67
C ALA A 121 16.44 2.30 1.13
N ILE A 122 17.23 3.19 0.53
CA ILE A 122 17.50 3.19 -0.91
C ILE A 122 18.17 1.87 -1.33
N THR A 123 19.20 1.45 -0.61
CA THR A 123 19.93 0.21 -0.92
C THR A 123 19.01 -1.01 -0.84
N ALA A 124 18.21 -1.13 0.21
CA ALA A 124 17.25 -2.24 0.37
C ALA A 124 16.20 -2.24 -0.74
N ALA A 125 15.63 -1.06 -1.06
CA ALA A 125 14.65 -0.91 -2.11
C ALA A 125 15.21 -1.33 -3.48
N GLN A 126 16.40 -0.87 -3.84
CA GLN A 126 17.06 -1.21 -5.09
C GLN A 126 17.39 -2.71 -5.19
N ASN A 127 17.86 -3.32 -4.10
CA ASN A 127 18.16 -4.75 -4.07
C ASN A 127 16.90 -5.60 -4.28
N ILE A 128 15.80 -5.29 -3.60
CA ILE A 128 14.52 -6.00 -3.76
C ILE A 128 14.00 -5.80 -5.19
N TRP A 129 13.99 -4.56 -5.69
CA TRP A 129 13.53 -4.25 -7.04
C TRP A 129 14.29 -5.04 -8.13
N GLN A 130 15.60 -5.03 -8.03
CA GLN A 130 16.47 -5.76 -8.98
C GLN A 130 16.31 -7.28 -8.86
N SER A 131 16.20 -7.80 -7.64
CA SER A 131 16.07 -9.25 -7.40
C SER A 131 14.72 -9.80 -7.87
N VAL A 132 13.64 -9.05 -7.69
CA VAL A 132 12.31 -9.45 -8.18
C VAL A 132 12.22 -9.30 -9.69
N GLY A 133 12.70 -8.19 -10.26
CA GLY A 133 12.82 -7.99 -11.70
C GLY A 133 11.49 -7.81 -12.46
N TRP A 134 10.39 -7.52 -11.76
CA TRP A 134 9.07 -7.30 -12.33
C TRP A 134 8.63 -5.84 -12.19
N SER A 135 8.12 -5.25 -13.26
CA SER A 135 7.65 -3.85 -13.28
C SER A 135 6.36 -3.60 -12.47
N ASN A 136 5.60 -4.65 -12.16
CA ASN A 136 4.40 -4.58 -11.33
C ASN A 136 4.68 -4.86 -9.83
N LEU A 137 5.92 -4.71 -9.39
CA LEU A 137 6.29 -4.64 -7.98
C LEU A 137 6.01 -3.23 -7.44
N LEU A 138 5.62 -3.13 -6.17
CA LEU A 138 5.36 -1.87 -5.47
C LEU A 138 6.01 -1.93 -4.08
N LEU A 139 6.97 -1.05 -3.82
CA LEU A 139 7.68 -0.99 -2.55
C LEU A 139 6.98 -0.04 -1.59
N ARG A 140 6.62 -0.54 -0.40
CA ARG A 140 5.88 0.22 0.61
C ARG A 140 6.80 0.69 1.73
N MET A 141 6.69 1.97 2.09
CA MET A 141 7.42 2.59 3.18
C MET A 141 6.63 3.73 3.82
N PRO A 142 6.88 4.07 5.11
CA PRO A 142 6.24 5.21 5.77
C PRO A 142 6.59 6.55 5.11
N ALA A 143 5.62 7.46 5.06
CA ALA A 143 5.78 8.83 4.57
C ALA A 143 6.32 9.77 5.67
N THR A 144 7.47 9.45 6.24
CA THR A 144 8.11 10.30 7.25
C THR A 144 9.04 11.32 6.60
N GLN A 145 9.33 12.43 7.31
CA GLN A 145 10.27 13.45 6.84
C GLN A 145 11.65 12.86 6.45
N LEU A 146 12.09 11.82 7.17
CA LEU A 146 13.31 11.09 6.88
C LEU A 146 13.26 10.35 5.53
N LEU A 147 12.09 9.84 5.15
CA LEU A 147 11.92 8.94 4.00
C LEU A 147 11.34 9.62 2.76
N LEU A 148 10.83 10.85 2.86
CA LEU A 148 10.36 11.62 1.69
C LEU A 148 11.45 11.76 0.60
N PRO A 149 12.73 12.06 0.93
CA PRO A 149 13.79 12.08 -0.08
C PRO A 149 14.08 10.71 -0.71
N VAL A 150 13.80 9.62 0.02
CA VAL A 150 13.93 8.26 -0.52
C VAL A 150 12.85 8.01 -1.58
N ILE A 151 11.60 8.42 -1.31
CA ILE A 151 10.50 8.32 -2.28
C ILE A 151 10.88 9.05 -3.58
N GLU A 152 11.33 10.30 -3.49
CA GLU A 152 11.82 11.07 -4.63
C GLU A 152 12.91 10.32 -5.42
N HIS A 153 13.92 9.82 -4.71
CA HIS A 153 15.03 9.07 -5.32
C HIS A 153 14.56 7.80 -6.05
N LEU A 154 13.65 7.04 -5.43
CA LEU A 154 13.15 5.78 -6.02
C LEU A 154 12.31 6.06 -7.27
N ILE A 155 11.42 7.04 -7.23
CA ILE A 155 10.63 7.47 -8.40
C ILE A 155 11.57 7.92 -9.54
N GLY A 156 12.58 8.75 -9.23
CA GLY A 156 13.59 9.19 -10.20
C GLY A 156 14.46 8.06 -10.78
N ASN A 157 14.36 6.86 -10.22
CA ASN A 157 14.99 5.63 -10.72
C ASN A 157 13.98 4.61 -11.25
N ARG A 158 12.72 5.02 -11.52
CA ARG A 158 11.63 4.18 -12.05
C ARG A 158 11.29 3.00 -11.14
N ILE A 159 11.38 3.19 -9.84
CA ILE A 159 10.98 2.22 -8.82
C ILE A 159 9.64 2.67 -8.26
N ASN A 160 8.63 1.80 -8.34
CA ASN A 160 7.28 2.08 -7.87
C ASN A 160 7.22 2.12 -6.33
N VAL A 161 6.52 3.10 -5.79
CA VAL A 161 6.43 3.33 -4.35
C VAL A 161 4.98 3.41 -3.88
N ASN A 162 4.71 2.85 -2.70
CA ASN A 162 3.52 3.15 -1.91
C ASN A 162 3.94 3.82 -0.59
N ALA A 163 3.69 5.12 -0.48
CA ALA A 163 3.90 5.88 0.74
C ALA A 163 2.77 5.59 1.73
N THR A 164 3.08 5.02 2.89
CA THR A 164 2.06 4.67 3.89
C THR A 164 2.12 5.55 5.13
N LEU A 165 1.16 5.36 6.03
CA LEU A 165 0.97 6.15 7.25
C LEU A 165 0.70 7.63 6.94
N VAL A 166 -0.05 7.88 5.87
CA VAL A 166 -0.52 9.23 5.52
C VAL A 166 -1.89 9.44 6.15
N PHE A 167 -1.99 10.45 7.00
CA PHE A 167 -3.18 10.70 7.81
C PHE A 167 -3.80 12.08 7.58
N SER A 168 -3.15 12.96 6.83
CA SER A 168 -3.61 14.32 6.60
C SER A 168 -3.37 14.80 5.16
N PRO A 169 -4.13 15.81 4.69
CA PRO A 169 -3.87 16.46 3.40
C PRO A 169 -2.43 16.99 3.29
N SER A 170 -1.89 17.59 4.35
CA SER A 170 -0.51 18.10 4.38
C SER A 170 0.52 16.98 4.16
N MET A 171 0.34 15.81 4.79
CA MET A 171 1.21 14.65 4.54
C MET A 171 1.08 14.14 3.09
N TYR A 172 -0.13 14.15 2.54
CA TYR A 172 -0.35 13.78 1.14
C TYR A 172 0.37 14.73 0.18
N GLU A 173 0.31 16.06 0.43
CA GLU A 173 1.04 17.07 -0.35
C GLU A 173 2.55 16.83 -0.34
N GLN A 174 3.12 16.51 0.81
CA GLN A 174 4.55 16.22 0.93
C GLN A 174 4.97 14.99 0.11
N VAL A 175 4.13 13.95 0.08
CA VAL A 175 4.34 12.78 -0.79
C VAL A 175 4.20 13.17 -2.26
N PHE A 176 3.20 13.99 -2.60
CA PHE A 176 2.98 14.49 -3.95
C PHE A 176 4.18 15.29 -4.45
N ASP A 177 4.73 16.17 -3.61
CA ASP A 177 5.93 16.94 -3.94
C ASP A 177 7.16 16.04 -4.17
N SER A 178 7.32 14.99 -3.37
CA SER A 178 8.40 14.02 -3.57
C SER A 178 8.22 13.22 -4.86
N TYR A 179 6.98 12.81 -5.16
CA TYR A 179 6.64 12.16 -6.42
C TYR A 179 6.94 13.06 -7.62
N LYS A 180 6.50 14.32 -7.56
CA LYS A 180 6.75 15.34 -8.58
C LYS A 180 8.24 15.53 -8.85
N ARG A 181 9.05 15.75 -7.80
CA ARG A 181 10.52 15.92 -7.95
C ARG A 181 11.18 14.66 -8.54
N GLY A 182 10.70 13.46 -8.19
CA GLY A 182 11.16 12.22 -8.80
C GLY A 182 10.85 12.15 -10.30
N LEU A 183 9.66 12.59 -10.73
CA LEU A 183 9.30 12.68 -12.16
C LEU A 183 10.14 13.75 -12.89
N GLU A 184 10.37 14.89 -12.28
CA GLU A 184 11.26 15.93 -12.83
C GLU A 184 12.69 15.40 -13.06
N SER A 185 13.18 14.58 -12.13
CA SER A 185 14.48 13.90 -12.30
C SER A 185 14.49 12.92 -13.49
N LEU A 186 13.38 12.20 -13.75
CA LEU A 186 13.28 11.34 -14.94
C LEU A 186 13.31 12.13 -16.23
N ILE A 187 12.63 13.28 -16.29
CA ILE A 187 12.66 14.20 -17.44
C ILE A 187 14.08 14.68 -17.72
N GLN A 188 14.79 15.13 -16.68
CA GLN A 188 16.19 15.58 -16.80
C GLN A 188 17.11 14.46 -17.31
N GLN A 189 16.77 13.19 -17.03
CA GLN A 189 17.51 12.03 -17.50
C GLN A 189 17.06 11.57 -18.91
N GLY A 190 16.03 12.18 -19.51
CA GLY A 190 15.45 11.73 -20.79
C GLY A 190 14.76 10.37 -20.69
N LYS A 191 14.25 9.98 -19.51
CA LYS A 191 13.58 8.70 -19.27
C LYS A 191 12.06 8.87 -19.26
N PRO A 192 11.29 7.86 -19.74
CA PRO A 192 9.83 7.91 -19.73
C PRO A 192 9.28 7.90 -18.30
N MET A 193 8.21 8.66 -18.07
CA MET A 193 7.51 8.77 -16.78
C MET A 193 6.30 7.82 -16.68
N SER A 194 5.83 7.28 -17.80
CA SER A 194 4.63 6.42 -17.88
C SER A 194 4.71 5.12 -17.08
N ASP A 195 5.93 4.64 -16.85
CA ASP A 195 6.19 3.31 -16.30
C ASP A 195 6.35 3.32 -14.77
N VAL A 196 6.36 4.49 -14.15
CA VAL A 196 6.49 4.62 -12.71
C VAL A 196 5.18 5.08 -12.07
N VAL A 197 4.86 4.51 -10.91
CA VAL A 197 3.68 4.87 -10.14
C VAL A 197 4.03 5.17 -8.71
N CYS A 198 3.25 6.07 -8.12
CA CYS A 198 3.23 6.28 -6.69
C CYS A 198 1.80 6.10 -6.16
N PHE A 199 1.68 5.42 -5.02
CA PHE A 199 0.44 5.27 -4.27
C PHE A 199 0.62 5.89 -2.87
N THR A 200 -0.50 6.24 -2.26
CA THR A 200 -0.52 6.74 -0.88
C THR A 200 -1.53 5.95 -0.06
N SER A 201 -1.07 5.25 0.97
CA SER A 201 -1.93 4.45 1.84
C SER A 201 -2.34 5.20 3.11
N VAL A 202 -3.64 5.22 3.35
CA VAL A 202 -4.30 5.82 4.51
C VAL A 202 -4.84 4.70 5.40
N PRO A 203 -4.23 4.44 6.57
CA PRO A 203 -4.68 3.39 7.49
C PRO A 203 -5.92 3.85 8.28
N ILE A 204 -7.09 3.46 7.79
CA ILE A 204 -8.38 3.96 8.26
C ILE A 204 -8.67 3.58 9.72
N GLY A 205 -8.54 2.31 10.07
CA GLY A 205 -8.86 1.85 11.42
C GLY A 205 -7.85 2.33 12.48
N ARG A 206 -6.60 2.59 12.08
CA ARG A 206 -5.59 3.16 13.01
C ARG A 206 -5.93 4.57 13.41
N LEU A 207 -6.35 5.37 12.44
CA LEU A 207 -6.79 6.73 12.71
C LEU A 207 -7.99 6.75 13.66
N ASP A 208 -8.97 5.89 13.45
CA ASP A 208 -10.13 5.80 14.33
C ASP A 208 -9.75 5.42 15.78
N ARG A 209 -8.83 4.49 15.98
CA ARG A 209 -8.37 4.10 17.32
C ARG A 209 -7.77 5.26 18.12
N VAL A 210 -7.10 6.18 17.43
CA VAL A 210 -6.49 7.36 18.05
C VAL A 210 -7.50 8.46 18.31
N ILE A 211 -8.46 8.65 17.42
CA ILE A 211 -9.39 9.78 17.44
C ILE A 211 -10.68 9.43 18.18
N SER A 212 -11.25 8.23 17.99
CA SER A 212 -12.55 7.85 18.58
C SER A 212 -12.64 7.99 20.11
N PRO A 213 -11.59 7.73 20.91
CA PRO A 213 -11.67 7.93 22.36
C PRO A 213 -11.85 9.39 22.79
N LEU A 214 -11.64 10.33 21.88
CA LEU A 214 -11.61 11.76 22.15
C LEU A 214 -12.93 12.46 21.82
N ILE A 215 -13.87 11.74 21.18
CA ILE A 215 -15.10 12.31 20.66
C ILE A 215 -16.29 11.50 21.15
N THR A 216 -17.21 12.18 21.85
CA THR A 216 -18.35 11.55 22.53
C THR A 216 -19.61 11.43 21.67
N ASP A 217 -19.66 12.04 20.47
CA ASP A 217 -20.94 12.15 19.74
C ASP A 217 -20.78 12.32 18.22
N THR A 218 -20.42 11.25 17.49
CA THR A 218 -20.55 11.26 16.04
C THR A 218 -21.07 9.92 15.51
N GLU A 219 -22.19 9.97 14.79
CA GLU A 219 -22.70 8.82 14.00
C GLU A 219 -21.73 8.43 12.86
N THR A 220 -20.86 9.35 12.44
CA THR A 220 -19.89 9.16 11.35
C THR A 220 -18.47 9.10 11.90
N SER A 221 -17.72 8.08 11.52
CA SER A 221 -16.30 7.93 11.87
C SER A 221 -15.48 9.11 11.34
N LEU A 222 -14.64 9.70 12.19
CA LEU A 222 -13.73 10.78 11.77
C LEU A 222 -12.70 10.34 10.76
N SER A 223 -12.28 9.08 10.78
CA SER A 223 -11.39 8.56 9.74
C SER A 223 -12.05 8.56 8.37
N VAL A 224 -13.37 8.35 8.30
CA VAL A 224 -14.14 8.48 7.05
C VAL A 224 -14.21 9.94 6.61
N MET A 225 -14.42 10.87 7.54
CA MET A 225 -14.40 12.29 7.22
C MET A 225 -13.03 12.76 6.74
N GLN A 226 -11.97 12.30 7.40
CA GLN A 226 -10.58 12.57 6.98
C GLN A 226 -10.28 11.96 5.60
N ALA A 227 -10.80 10.76 5.32
CA ALA A 227 -10.67 10.16 3.99
C ALA A 227 -11.39 10.98 2.91
N LYS A 228 -12.57 11.58 3.23
CA LYS A 228 -13.26 12.50 2.33
C LYS A 228 -12.42 13.73 2.01
N LEU A 229 -11.81 14.35 3.02
CA LEU A 229 -10.92 15.50 2.82
C LEU A 229 -9.69 15.14 1.98
N LEU A 230 -9.06 14.00 2.27
CA LEU A 230 -7.94 13.50 1.47
C LEU A 230 -8.35 13.24 0.02
N TYR A 231 -9.53 12.67 -0.20
CA TYR A 231 -10.02 12.42 -1.55
C TYR A 231 -10.34 13.72 -2.32
N GLN A 232 -10.95 14.70 -1.64
CA GLN A 232 -11.18 16.02 -2.21
C GLN A 232 -9.86 16.70 -2.58
N HIS A 233 -8.88 16.63 -1.69
CA HIS A 233 -7.54 17.17 -1.94
C HIS A 233 -6.86 16.46 -3.12
N TYR A 234 -6.92 15.12 -3.17
CA TYR A 234 -6.46 14.31 -4.31
C TYR A 234 -7.09 14.80 -5.63
N ARG A 235 -8.41 14.97 -5.66
CA ARG A 235 -9.11 15.43 -6.87
C ARG A 235 -8.64 16.82 -7.30
N ASN A 236 -8.52 17.74 -6.37
CA ASN A 236 -8.05 19.10 -6.65
C ASN A 236 -6.63 19.09 -7.23
N LEU A 237 -5.71 18.32 -6.66
CA LEU A 237 -4.35 18.17 -7.17
C LEU A 237 -4.32 17.46 -8.53
N CYS A 238 -5.13 16.43 -8.76
CA CYS A 238 -5.21 15.76 -10.05
C CYS A 238 -5.79 16.66 -11.15
N GLN A 239 -6.75 17.53 -10.82
CA GLN A 239 -7.30 18.53 -11.75
C GLN A 239 -6.31 19.66 -12.00
N SER A 240 -5.50 20.02 -11.00
CA SER A 240 -4.47 21.04 -11.08
C SER A 240 -3.09 20.53 -11.54
N VAL A 241 -2.96 19.22 -11.86
CA VAL A 241 -1.71 18.67 -12.44
C VAL A 241 -1.28 19.51 -13.63
N ASP A 242 -2.24 20.03 -14.36
CA ASP A 242 -2.01 21.01 -15.40
C ASP A 242 -1.35 22.31 -14.90
N GLU A 243 -1.53 22.72 -13.67
CA GLU A 243 -0.95 23.95 -13.11
C GLU A 243 0.30 23.71 -12.22
N ALA A 244 0.45 22.50 -11.70
CA ALA A 244 1.50 22.13 -10.76
C ALA A 244 2.88 21.94 -11.40
N PHE A 245 2.94 21.68 -12.70
CA PHE A 245 4.21 21.55 -13.44
C PHE A 245 4.49 22.78 -14.29
N PRO A 246 5.76 23.19 -14.47
CA PRO A 246 6.14 24.16 -15.49
C PRO A 246 5.59 23.78 -16.86
N LEU A 247 5.21 24.76 -17.69
CA LEU A 247 4.56 24.53 -19.00
C LEU A 247 5.26 23.47 -19.88
N GLU A 248 6.58 23.42 -19.84
CA GLU A 248 7.40 22.48 -20.62
C GLU A 248 7.27 21.04 -20.13
N ILE A 249 7.15 20.84 -18.81
CA ILE A 249 6.96 19.53 -18.16
C ILE A 249 5.52 19.06 -18.33
N ARG A 250 4.57 19.98 -18.32
CA ARG A 250 3.14 19.80 -18.45
C ARG A 250 2.74 19.09 -19.75
N TRP A 251 3.22 19.58 -20.87
CA TRP A 251 2.96 18.95 -22.17
C TRP A 251 3.61 17.58 -22.27
N GLN A 252 4.77 17.40 -21.68
CA GLN A 252 5.49 16.13 -21.68
C GLN A 252 4.80 15.12 -20.77
N SER A 253 4.34 15.51 -19.56
CA SER A 253 3.65 14.63 -18.64
C SER A 253 2.28 14.16 -19.16
N LEU A 254 1.51 15.04 -19.80
CA LEU A 254 0.24 14.69 -20.45
C LEU A 254 0.46 13.78 -21.67
N ALA A 255 1.47 14.07 -22.50
CA ALA A 255 1.81 13.28 -23.67
C ALA A 255 2.38 11.90 -23.32
N GLU A 256 3.09 11.77 -22.19
CA GLU A 256 3.73 10.54 -21.74
C GLU A 256 2.85 9.68 -20.82
N GLY A 257 1.63 10.11 -20.49
CA GLY A 257 0.69 9.33 -19.70
C GLY A 257 1.12 9.13 -18.24
N VAL A 258 1.60 10.19 -17.59
CA VAL A 258 1.92 10.21 -16.15
C VAL A 258 0.69 9.77 -15.34
N LYS A 259 0.90 8.89 -14.39
CA LYS A 259 -0.19 8.38 -13.55
C LYS A 259 -0.37 9.25 -12.31
N PRO A 260 -1.62 9.44 -11.83
CA PRO A 260 -1.87 10.20 -10.61
C PRO A 260 -1.31 9.47 -9.38
N LEU A 261 -1.00 10.23 -8.33
CA LEU A 261 -0.69 9.70 -7.00
C LEU A 261 -1.98 9.15 -6.36
N ARG A 262 -2.25 7.85 -6.51
CA ARG A 262 -3.52 7.24 -6.13
C ARG A 262 -3.62 6.94 -4.64
N LEU A 263 -4.81 7.12 -4.09
CA LEU A 263 -5.14 6.79 -2.70
C LEU A 263 -5.47 5.30 -2.53
N VAL A 264 -4.95 4.73 -1.45
CA VAL A 264 -5.26 3.38 -0.97
C VAL A 264 -5.91 3.50 0.41
N TRP A 265 -7.17 3.16 0.53
CA TRP A 265 -7.85 3.00 1.82
C TRP A 265 -7.40 1.68 2.44
N ASP A 266 -6.46 1.74 3.38
CA ASP A 266 -5.96 0.56 4.08
C ASP A 266 -6.90 0.23 5.26
N CYS A 267 -7.81 -0.71 5.00
CA CYS A 267 -8.82 -1.18 5.95
C CYS A 267 -8.42 -2.52 6.62
N THR A 268 -7.13 -2.88 6.56
CA THR A 268 -6.65 -4.18 7.06
C THR A 268 -6.66 -4.32 8.58
N ASP A 269 -6.72 -3.22 9.29
CA ASP A 269 -6.82 -3.17 10.75
C ASP A 269 -8.26 -2.99 11.28
N ILE A 270 -9.24 -3.05 10.38
CA ILE A 270 -10.66 -2.98 10.72
C ILE A 270 -11.19 -4.41 10.85
N PRO A 271 -11.76 -4.79 12.02
CA PRO A 271 -12.36 -6.10 12.18
C PRO A 271 -13.47 -6.36 11.14
N PRO A 272 -13.58 -7.59 10.59
CA PRO A 272 -14.59 -7.91 9.57
C PRO A 272 -16.02 -7.57 10.00
N GLU A 273 -16.31 -7.61 11.31
CA GLU A 273 -17.63 -7.31 11.87
C GLU A 273 -17.98 -5.82 11.74
N SER A 274 -16.97 -4.95 11.75
CA SER A 274 -17.13 -3.49 11.69
C SER A 274 -16.94 -2.92 10.28
N ALA A 275 -16.41 -3.70 9.34
CA ALA A 275 -16.02 -3.24 8.01
C ALA A 275 -17.21 -2.68 7.19
N TRP A 276 -18.44 -3.10 7.48
CA TRP A 276 -19.65 -2.57 6.83
C TRP A 276 -19.87 -1.06 7.05
N ARG A 277 -19.27 -0.48 8.10
CA ARG A 277 -19.33 0.97 8.38
C ARG A 277 -18.41 1.77 7.47
N TYR A 278 -17.33 1.15 6.99
CA TYR A 278 -16.27 1.82 6.25
C TYR A 278 -16.32 1.54 4.75
N ILE A 279 -16.45 0.27 4.36
CA ILE A 279 -16.36 -0.12 2.94
C ILE A 279 -17.34 0.66 2.06
N PRO A 280 -18.65 0.77 2.38
CA PRO A 280 -19.59 1.52 1.52
C PRO A 280 -19.30 3.01 1.45
N THR A 281 -18.80 3.59 2.56
CA THR A 281 -18.56 5.04 2.69
C THR A 281 -17.24 5.50 2.06
N LEU A 282 -16.31 4.56 1.78
CA LEU A 282 -14.99 4.82 1.20
C LEU A 282 -14.94 4.52 -0.31
N VAL A 283 -16.10 4.31 -0.95
CA VAL A 283 -16.15 4.04 -2.39
C VAL A 283 -15.92 5.32 -3.17
N ALA A 284 -14.83 5.36 -3.94
CA ALA A 284 -14.46 6.51 -4.75
C ALA A 284 -13.72 6.09 -6.02
N PRO A 285 -13.96 6.76 -7.16
CA PRO A 285 -13.23 6.51 -8.40
C PRO A 285 -11.72 6.66 -8.21
N GLU A 286 -10.94 5.87 -8.97
CA GLU A 286 -9.48 5.90 -9.03
C GLU A 286 -8.77 5.60 -7.70
N THR A 287 -9.48 5.07 -6.72
CA THR A 287 -8.92 4.64 -5.44
C THR A 287 -8.75 3.12 -5.36
N VAL A 288 -8.04 2.69 -4.34
CA VAL A 288 -7.85 1.27 -4.01
C VAL A 288 -8.40 1.02 -2.60
N MET A 289 -9.12 -0.08 -2.42
CA MET A 289 -9.49 -0.58 -1.11
C MET A 289 -8.65 -1.81 -0.78
N MET A 290 -7.85 -1.73 0.28
CA MET A 290 -7.03 -2.82 0.78
C MET A 290 -7.76 -3.50 1.94
N LEU A 291 -8.02 -4.80 1.81
CA LEU A 291 -8.78 -5.60 2.76
C LEU A 291 -7.99 -6.79 3.29
N GLU A 292 -8.35 -7.27 4.48
CA GLU A 292 -7.94 -8.58 4.96
C GLU A 292 -8.72 -9.69 4.23
N PRO A 293 -8.14 -10.90 4.06
CA PRO A 293 -8.81 -12.03 3.44
C PRO A 293 -10.15 -12.38 4.10
N SER A 294 -10.21 -12.35 5.43
CA SER A 294 -11.42 -12.61 6.21
C SER A 294 -12.54 -11.60 5.91
N THR A 295 -12.19 -10.34 5.72
CA THR A 295 -13.13 -9.30 5.32
C THR A 295 -13.63 -9.51 3.90
N LEU A 296 -12.74 -9.83 2.97
CA LEU A 296 -13.09 -10.12 1.58
C LEU A 296 -14.07 -11.29 1.49
N LEU A 297 -13.80 -12.40 2.17
CA LEU A 297 -14.66 -13.59 2.18
C LEU A 297 -16.05 -13.27 2.74
N LYS A 298 -16.12 -12.51 3.84
CA LYS A 298 -17.40 -12.10 4.45
C LYS A 298 -18.25 -11.26 3.51
N TYR A 299 -17.63 -10.43 2.69
CA TYR A 299 -18.32 -9.50 1.79
C TYR A 299 -18.63 -10.07 0.39
N ARG A 300 -18.21 -11.29 0.08
CA ARG A 300 -18.62 -11.97 -1.15
C ARG A 300 -20.13 -12.10 -1.30
N GLU A 301 -20.83 -12.32 -0.18
CA GLU A 301 -22.26 -12.61 -0.15
C GLU A 301 -23.13 -11.41 0.21
N VAL A 302 -22.51 -10.29 0.58
CA VAL A 302 -23.22 -9.09 1.03
C VAL A 302 -23.48 -8.15 -0.12
N SER A 303 -24.73 -7.73 -0.30
CA SER A 303 -25.12 -6.66 -1.19
C SER A 303 -25.23 -5.35 -0.40
N LEU A 304 -24.15 -4.57 -0.34
CA LEU A 304 -24.19 -3.23 0.21
C LEU A 304 -24.38 -2.22 -0.95
N LEU A 305 -25.23 -1.22 -0.71
CA LEU A 305 -25.30 -0.06 -1.59
C LEU A 305 -24.13 0.86 -1.25
N PRO A 306 -23.26 1.18 -2.20
CA PRO A 306 -22.16 2.11 -1.93
C PRO A 306 -22.72 3.51 -1.64
N MET A 307 -22.31 4.06 -0.51
CA MET A 307 -22.43 5.47 -0.23
C MET A 307 -21.14 6.12 -0.73
N ARG A 308 -21.23 6.78 -1.88
CA ARG A 308 -20.03 7.38 -2.50
C ARG A 308 -19.36 8.40 -1.57
N LEU A 309 -18.04 8.47 -1.60
CA LEU A 309 -17.29 9.63 -1.13
C LEU A 309 -17.66 10.81 -2.05
N THR A 310 -18.82 11.43 -1.80
CA THR A 310 -19.24 12.63 -2.52
C THR A 310 -18.62 13.87 -1.88
N ASP A 311 -18.51 14.94 -2.67
CA ASP A 311 -18.09 16.25 -2.20
C ASP A 311 -19.10 16.71 -1.14
N ASP A 312 -18.69 16.64 0.11
CA ASP A 312 -19.49 17.03 1.24
C ASP A 312 -18.80 18.26 1.86
N GLU A 313 -19.29 19.45 1.52
CA GLU A 313 -18.78 20.73 2.05
C GLU A 313 -18.85 20.77 3.59
N GLN A 314 -19.70 19.94 4.19
CA GLN A 314 -19.81 19.83 5.63
C GLN A 314 -18.67 18.99 6.25
N ALA A 315 -18.00 18.12 5.48
CA ALA A 315 -16.93 17.28 6.01
C ALA A 315 -15.74 18.12 6.51
N GLU A 316 -15.37 19.18 5.79
CA GLU A 316 -14.28 20.08 6.19
C GLU A 316 -14.63 20.81 7.52
N GLN A 317 -15.85 21.28 7.66
CA GLN A 317 -16.31 21.99 8.83
C GLN A 317 -16.43 21.07 10.07
N HIS A 318 -16.90 19.83 9.88
CA HIS A 318 -16.96 18.83 10.94
C HIS A 318 -15.57 18.35 11.39
N VAL A 319 -14.64 18.13 10.47
CA VAL A 319 -13.25 17.77 10.82
C VAL A 319 -12.57 18.93 11.52
N THR A 320 -12.69 20.15 11.00
CA THR A 320 -12.10 21.35 11.61
C THR A 320 -12.66 21.60 13.02
N ASN A 321 -13.95 21.47 13.22
CA ASN A 321 -14.58 21.65 14.53
C ASN A 321 -14.26 20.49 15.49
N GLY A 322 -14.25 19.24 15.00
CA GLY A 322 -13.97 18.07 15.83
C GLY A 322 -12.48 17.89 16.18
N LEU A 323 -11.59 18.44 15.37
CA LEU A 323 -10.14 18.33 15.55
C LEU A 323 -9.49 19.59 16.11
N SER A 324 -10.22 20.73 16.18
CA SER A 324 -9.68 22.01 16.69
C SER A 324 -9.23 21.96 18.15
N GLU A 325 -9.77 21.02 18.94
CA GLU A 325 -9.40 20.80 20.33
C GLU A 325 -8.27 19.76 20.53
N ILE A 326 -7.82 19.12 19.44
CA ILE A 326 -6.84 18.03 19.49
C ILE A 326 -5.64 18.43 18.65
N SER A 327 -4.44 18.38 19.23
CA SER A 327 -3.21 18.45 18.46
C SER A 327 -3.04 17.15 17.63
N LEU A 328 -3.79 17.10 16.50
CA LEU A 328 -3.82 15.92 15.64
C LEU A 328 -2.41 15.56 15.13
N ASP A 329 -1.61 16.57 14.79
CA ASP A 329 -0.25 16.38 14.26
C ASP A 329 0.66 15.65 15.27
N GLU A 330 0.66 16.06 16.54
CA GLU A 330 1.45 15.38 17.58
C GLU A 330 1.04 13.93 17.79
N ARG A 331 -0.27 13.64 17.71
CA ARG A 331 -0.80 12.28 17.84
C ARG A 331 -0.53 11.42 16.63
N VAL A 332 -0.58 12.00 15.45
CA VAL A 332 -0.18 11.34 14.20
C VAL A 332 1.30 11.00 14.23
N ASP A 333 2.15 11.90 14.67
CA ASP A 333 3.59 11.64 14.83
C ASP A 333 3.84 10.51 15.82
N GLN A 334 3.15 10.51 16.97
CA GLN A 334 3.24 9.42 17.94
C GLN A 334 2.78 8.10 17.31
N LEU A 335 1.64 8.09 16.61
CA LEU A 335 1.12 6.90 15.93
C LEU A 335 2.11 6.36 14.88
N VAL A 336 2.74 7.23 14.11
CA VAL A 336 3.77 6.83 13.13
C VAL A 336 4.95 6.17 13.84
N HIS A 337 5.43 6.73 14.94
CA HIS A 337 6.52 6.14 15.72
C HIS A 337 6.16 4.77 16.31
N GLU A 338 4.97 4.65 16.88
CA GLU A 338 4.46 3.37 17.43
C GLU A 338 4.34 2.29 16.35
N GLU A 339 3.83 2.64 15.16
CA GLU A 339 3.70 1.70 14.06
C GLU A 339 5.04 1.29 13.45
N MET A 340 6.01 2.17 13.40
CA MET A 340 7.37 1.83 12.98
C MET A 340 8.04 0.89 13.99
N ALA A 341 7.93 1.16 15.29
CA ALA A 341 8.44 0.29 16.35
C ALA A 341 7.79 -1.10 16.29
N ARG A 342 6.46 -1.15 16.18
CA ARG A 342 5.71 -2.39 16.04
C ARG A 342 6.14 -3.20 14.80
N SER A 343 6.35 -2.53 13.68
CA SER A 343 6.80 -3.18 12.45
C SER A 343 8.17 -3.82 12.61
N LEU A 344 9.08 -3.15 13.35
CA LEU A 344 10.41 -3.67 13.66
C LEU A 344 10.33 -4.93 14.54
N ASP A 345 9.48 -4.93 15.56
CA ASP A 345 9.28 -6.07 16.44
C ASP A 345 8.71 -7.28 15.67
N VAL A 346 7.71 -7.05 14.82
CA VAL A 346 7.10 -8.12 14.00
C VAL A 346 8.12 -8.68 13.00
N PHE A 347 8.95 -7.85 12.41
CA PHE A 347 9.99 -8.30 11.51
C PHE A 347 11.08 -9.11 12.22
N GLN A 348 11.47 -8.69 13.45
CA GLN A 348 12.42 -9.45 14.26
C GLN A 348 11.86 -10.83 14.62
N GLN A 349 10.59 -10.95 15.01
CA GLN A 349 9.93 -12.22 15.28
C GLN A 349 9.92 -13.15 14.06
N LEU A 350 9.70 -12.60 12.87
CA LEU A 350 9.82 -13.35 11.62
C LEU A 350 11.24 -13.87 11.41
N LEU A 351 12.27 -13.05 11.60
CA LEU A 351 13.67 -13.48 11.48
C LEU A 351 14.02 -14.56 12.51
N ASP A 352 13.55 -14.45 13.74
CA ASP A 352 13.74 -15.47 14.77
C ASP A 352 13.07 -16.80 14.39
N THR A 353 11.87 -16.76 13.80
CA THR A 353 11.17 -17.94 13.26
C THR A 353 11.97 -18.60 12.13
N ILE A 354 12.51 -17.82 11.20
CA ILE A 354 13.37 -18.31 10.13
C ILE A 354 14.65 -18.93 10.71
N GLU A 355 15.31 -18.25 11.66
CA GLU A 355 16.52 -18.78 12.31
C GLU A 355 16.26 -20.11 13.02
N HIS A 356 15.11 -20.25 13.68
CA HIS A 356 14.70 -21.51 14.29
C HIS A 356 14.49 -22.61 13.25
N LYS A 357 13.85 -22.29 12.12
CA LYS A 357 13.53 -23.25 11.05
C LYS A 357 14.79 -23.74 10.32
N ARG A 358 15.76 -22.84 10.05
CA ARG A 358 17.01 -23.18 9.34
C ARG A 358 17.97 -24.06 10.15
N ARG A 359 17.79 -24.14 11.48
CA ARG A 359 18.61 -24.99 12.36
C ARG A 359 18.07 -26.42 12.49
N ARG A 360 16.89 -26.67 12.00
CA ARG A 360 16.27 -28.02 11.97
C ARG A 360 16.59 -28.75 10.68
#